data_06c1270d2a1d12f2df6b778096471fca
#
_entry.id   06c1270d2a1d12f2df6b778096471fca
#
_cell.length_a   1.000
_cell.length_b   1.000
_cell.length_c   1.000
_cell.angle_alpha   90.00
_cell.angle_beta   90.00
_cell.angle_gamma   90.00
#
_symmetry.space_group_name_H-M   'P 1'
#
loop_
_entity.id
_entity.type
_entity.pdbx_description
1 polymer ?
#
loop_
_entity_poly.entity_id
_entity_poly.type
_entity_poly.pdbx_seq_one_letter_code
_entity_poly.pdbx_strand_id
1 'polypeptide(L)'
;MALKMRVLCASKKAKITRMAELVKAKYDLAINAVDNIPPAYSCDKERLVILALSLKGEPSDQVRLFCGELNKTRAQNVALLIDGTPAAAKGMKEILAKAGTNVLDEVLYVKCGLFGSAVKDEEKDALLAWTDRLIENMQ
;
A
#
# COMPACT_ATOMS: atom_id res chain seq x y z
N MET A 1 22.11 -2.69 3.00
CA MET A 1 21.30 -3.32 1.93
C MET A 1 19.98 -2.58 1.73
N ALA A 2 19.66 -2.24 0.50
CA ALA A 2 18.39 -1.58 0.22
C ALA A 2 17.21 -2.53 0.45
N LEU A 3 16.16 -2.04 1.07
CA LEU A 3 14.94 -2.77 1.30
C LEU A 3 14.15 -2.87 -0.02
N LYS A 4 13.84 -4.08 -0.48
CA LYS A 4 12.99 -4.27 -1.65
C LYS A 4 11.54 -4.06 -1.26
N MET A 5 11.10 -2.84 -1.40
CA MET A 5 9.79 -2.39 -0.96
C MET A 5 9.21 -1.40 -1.98
N ARG A 6 7.92 -1.49 -2.19
CA ARG A 6 7.20 -0.58 -3.08
C ARG A 6 5.93 -0.08 -2.40
N VAL A 7 5.49 1.11 -2.82
CA VAL A 7 4.20 1.67 -2.42
C VAL A 7 3.43 1.99 -3.70
N LEU A 8 2.35 1.27 -3.93
CA LEU A 8 1.53 1.40 -5.14
C LEU A 8 0.19 2.02 -4.80
N CYS A 9 -0.16 3.06 -5.54
CA CYS A 9 -1.32 3.90 -5.24
C CYS A 9 -2.44 3.71 -6.27
N ALA A 10 -3.65 3.53 -5.78
CA ALA A 10 -4.86 3.60 -6.60
C ALA A 10 -5.81 4.59 -5.93
N SER A 11 -5.54 5.86 -6.13
CA SER A 11 -6.31 6.93 -5.52
C SER A 11 -6.13 8.22 -6.33
N LYS A 12 -7.18 9.01 -6.41
CA LYS A 12 -7.13 10.36 -6.98
C LYS A 12 -6.81 11.41 -5.92
N LYS A 13 -6.58 10.99 -4.68
CA LYS A 13 -6.33 11.90 -3.56
C LYS A 13 -4.84 12.17 -3.43
N ALA A 14 -4.45 13.45 -3.53
CA ALA A 14 -3.05 13.86 -3.42
C ALA A 14 -2.43 13.47 -2.07
N LYS A 15 -3.24 13.43 -1.01
CA LYS A 15 -2.78 13.02 0.32
C LYS A 15 -2.21 11.61 0.31
N ILE A 16 -2.82 10.67 -0.41
CA ILE A 16 -2.35 9.29 -0.52
C ILE A 16 -0.98 9.25 -1.18
N THR A 17 -0.81 9.96 -2.31
CA THR A 17 0.47 10.04 -3.00
C THR A 17 1.55 10.64 -2.09
N ARG A 18 1.18 11.68 -1.33
CA ARG A 18 2.11 12.34 -0.42
C ARG A 18 2.56 11.39 0.68
N MET A 19 1.65 10.59 1.23
CA MET A 19 1.99 9.57 2.23
C MET A 19 2.95 8.53 1.65
N ALA A 20 2.72 8.09 0.42
CA ALA A 20 3.63 7.16 -0.27
C ALA A 20 5.04 7.75 -0.40
N GLU A 21 5.14 9.02 -0.76
CA GLU A 21 6.43 9.70 -0.89
C GLU A 21 7.16 9.84 0.46
N LEU A 22 6.42 10.01 1.55
CA LEU A 22 7.01 10.05 2.89
C LEU A 22 7.65 8.71 3.26
N VAL A 23 7.01 7.60 2.92
CA VAL A 23 7.56 6.26 3.13
C VAL A 23 8.81 6.06 2.28
N LYS A 24 8.76 6.45 1.01
CA LYS A 24 9.91 6.36 0.11
C LYS A 24 11.11 7.12 0.67
N ALA A 25 10.89 8.32 1.17
CA ALA A 25 11.96 9.16 1.71
C ALA A 25 12.58 8.56 2.97
N LYS A 26 11.74 8.04 3.88
CA LYS A 26 12.25 7.47 5.15
C LYS A 26 13.15 6.27 4.93
N TYR A 27 12.81 5.39 4.00
CA TYR A 27 13.54 4.14 3.79
C TYR A 27 14.49 4.20 2.59
N ASP A 28 14.65 5.38 1.99
CA ASP A 28 15.53 5.60 0.83
C ASP A 28 15.26 4.55 -0.27
N LEU A 29 14.00 4.44 -0.65
CA LEU A 29 13.58 3.45 -1.63
C LEU A 29 13.99 3.86 -3.04
N ALA A 30 13.99 2.89 -3.95
CA ALA A 30 14.34 3.10 -5.35
C ALA A 30 13.46 4.17 -6.01
N ILE A 31 13.96 4.79 -7.07
CA ILE A 31 13.27 5.91 -7.74
C ILE A 31 11.86 5.55 -8.21
N ASN A 32 11.63 4.31 -8.62
CA ASN A 32 10.33 3.83 -9.09
C ASN A 32 9.58 3.00 -8.05
N ALA A 33 9.95 3.13 -6.76
CA ALA A 33 9.27 2.41 -5.68
C ALA A 33 7.83 2.88 -5.49
N VAL A 34 7.56 4.18 -5.71
CA VAL A 34 6.19 4.71 -5.66
C VAL A 34 5.66 4.81 -7.09
N ASP A 35 4.51 4.19 -7.31
CA ASP A 35 3.87 4.18 -8.62
C ASP A 35 2.36 3.98 -8.47
N ASN A 36 1.65 3.97 -9.57
CA ASN A 36 0.22 3.73 -9.63
C ASN A 36 -0.08 2.23 -9.81
N ILE A 37 -1.35 1.86 -9.80
CA ILE A 37 -1.81 0.51 -10.13
C ILE A 37 -2.58 0.58 -11.46
N PRO A 38 -2.15 -0.15 -12.51
CA PRO A 38 -0.97 -1.00 -12.57
C PRO A 38 0.32 -0.19 -12.67
N PRO A 39 1.41 -0.67 -12.08
CA PRO A 39 2.69 0.03 -12.14
C PRO A 39 3.36 -0.12 -13.51
N ALA A 40 4.25 0.82 -13.85
CA ALA A 40 5.03 0.76 -15.09
C ALA A 40 5.95 -0.46 -15.11
N TYR A 41 6.50 -0.83 -13.95
CA TYR A 41 7.32 -2.03 -13.79
C TYR A 41 6.63 -3.01 -12.85
N SER A 42 6.50 -4.25 -13.27
CA SER A 42 5.86 -5.29 -12.47
C SER A 42 6.61 -5.55 -11.18
N CYS A 43 5.88 -5.93 -10.14
CA CYS A 43 6.50 -6.39 -8.90
C CYS A 43 7.25 -7.71 -9.16
N ASP A 44 8.47 -7.80 -8.65
CA ASP A 44 9.29 -9.00 -8.75
C ASP A 44 10.13 -9.14 -7.51
N LYS A 45 9.87 -10.19 -6.74
CA LYS A 45 10.60 -10.50 -5.50
C LYS A 45 10.62 -9.35 -4.49
N GLU A 46 9.52 -8.60 -4.42
CA GLU A 46 9.40 -7.54 -3.41
C GLU A 46 9.22 -8.15 -2.03
N ARG A 47 9.93 -7.61 -1.03
CA ARG A 47 9.76 -8.05 0.36
C ARG A 47 8.46 -7.53 0.93
N LEU A 48 8.10 -6.31 0.61
CA LEU A 48 6.88 -5.66 1.09
C LEU A 48 6.31 -4.75 0.00
N VAL A 49 5.03 -4.92 -0.29
CA VAL A 49 4.29 -3.99 -1.15
C VAL A 49 3.18 -3.38 -0.30
N ILE A 50 3.18 -2.06 -0.16
CA ILE A 50 2.08 -1.32 0.46
C ILE A 50 1.14 -0.89 -0.66
N LEU A 51 -0.12 -1.27 -0.55
CA LEU A 51 -1.17 -0.84 -1.47
C LEU A 51 -1.93 0.31 -0.81
N ALA A 52 -1.79 1.50 -1.38
CA ALA A 52 -2.42 2.72 -0.88
C ALA A 52 -3.65 3.02 -1.73
N LEU A 53 -4.83 2.74 -1.19
CA LEU A 53 -6.06 2.67 -1.95
C LEU A 53 -7.13 3.61 -1.39
N SER A 54 -7.89 4.26 -2.28
CA SER A 54 -9.14 4.93 -1.92
C SER A 54 -10.29 4.05 -2.42
N LEU A 55 -11.08 3.52 -1.49
CA LEU A 55 -12.12 2.54 -1.79
C LEU A 55 -13.47 3.01 -1.26
N LYS A 56 -14.46 3.10 -2.15
CA LYS A 56 -15.86 3.40 -1.79
C LYS A 56 -16.72 2.15 -1.84
N GLY A 57 -16.17 0.99 -1.50
CA GLY A 57 -16.80 -0.31 -1.62
C GLY A 57 -15.86 -1.25 -2.33
N GLU A 58 -16.32 -1.87 -3.41
CA GLU A 58 -15.48 -2.80 -4.16
C GLU A 58 -14.38 -2.08 -4.93
N PRO A 59 -13.20 -2.71 -5.09
CA PRO A 59 -12.12 -2.14 -5.87
C PRO A 59 -12.47 -2.08 -7.36
N SER A 60 -11.80 -1.18 -8.09
CA SER A 60 -11.90 -1.13 -9.55
C SER A 60 -11.40 -2.45 -10.16
N ASP A 61 -11.77 -2.70 -11.42
CA ASP A 61 -11.29 -3.88 -12.13
C ASP A 61 -9.77 -3.93 -12.22
N GLN A 62 -9.12 -2.78 -12.45
CA GLN A 62 -7.67 -2.70 -12.52
C GLN A 62 -7.01 -3.13 -11.21
N VAL A 63 -7.52 -2.63 -10.09
CA VAL A 63 -6.99 -2.99 -8.76
C VAL A 63 -7.21 -4.47 -8.50
N ARG A 64 -8.41 -4.97 -8.78
CA ARG A 64 -8.75 -6.37 -8.54
C ARG A 64 -7.87 -7.31 -9.38
N LEU A 65 -7.69 -7.01 -10.66
CA LEU A 65 -6.87 -7.83 -11.54
C LEU A 65 -5.40 -7.83 -11.13
N PHE A 66 -4.88 -6.65 -10.83
CA PHE A 66 -3.50 -6.52 -10.37
C PHE A 66 -3.26 -7.30 -9.08
N CYS A 67 -4.12 -7.11 -8.08
CA CYS A 67 -4.00 -7.79 -6.79
C CYS A 67 -4.20 -9.30 -6.90
N GLY A 68 -5.03 -9.75 -7.82
CA GLY A 68 -5.23 -11.18 -8.08
C GLY A 68 -4.01 -11.87 -8.64
N GLU A 69 -3.04 -11.12 -9.14
CA GLU A 69 -1.79 -11.66 -9.68
C GLU A 69 -0.60 -11.51 -8.70
N LEU A 70 -0.81 -10.91 -7.53
CA LEU A 70 0.26 -10.74 -6.54
C LEU A 70 0.48 -12.01 -5.74
N ASN A 71 1.21 -12.95 -6.35
CA ASN A 71 1.63 -14.16 -5.66
C ASN A 71 2.87 -13.88 -4.78
N LYS A 72 3.30 -14.87 -4.02
CA LYS A 72 4.43 -14.75 -3.09
C LYS A 72 5.76 -14.43 -3.77
N THR A 73 5.91 -14.85 -5.03
CA THR A 73 7.13 -14.56 -5.81
C THR A 73 7.21 -13.08 -6.18
N ARG A 74 6.07 -12.49 -6.51
CA ARG A 74 6.02 -11.06 -6.86
C ARG A 74 6.09 -10.16 -5.63
N ALA A 75 5.37 -10.54 -4.57
CA ALA A 75 5.31 -9.78 -3.32
C ALA A 75 5.23 -10.77 -2.16
N GLN A 76 6.29 -10.86 -1.37
CA GLN A 76 6.32 -11.77 -0.24
C GLN A 76 5.31 -11.37 0.84
N ASN A 77 5.20 -10.07 1.09
CA ASN A 77 4.27 -9.49 2.05
C ASN A 77 3.53 -8.31 1.43
N VAL A 78 2.25 -8.16 1.75
CA VAL A 78 1.45 -7.02 1.31
C VAL A 78 0.74 -6.42 2.51
N ALA A 79 0.72 -5.09 2.59
CA ALA A 79 0.00 -4.34 3.60
C ALA A 79 -0.91 -3.31 2.95
N LEU A 80 -1.97 -2.91 3.65
CA LEU A 80 -2.99 -2.01 3.14
C LEU A 80 -2.99 -0.67 3.87
N LEU A 81 -2.90 0.41 3.11
CA LEU A 81 -3.15 1.78 3.54
C LEU A 81 -4.47 2.21 2.88
N ILE A 82 -5.52 2.36 3.66
CA ILE A 82 -6.88 2.45 3.12
C ILE A 82 -7.54 3.79 3.48
N ASP A 83 -7.94 4.52 2.45
CA ASP A 83 -8.92 5.59 2.55
C ASP A 83 -10.28 4.94 2.26
N GLY A 84 -10.95 4.46 3.30
CA GLY A 84 -12.19 3.69 3.15
C GLY A 84 -12.58 3.01 4.46
N THR A 85 -13.34 1.93 4.35
CA THR A 85 -13.93 1.22 5.49
C THR A 85 -13.23 -0.11 5.78
N PRO A 86 -13.38 -0.64 7.02
CA PRO A 86 -12.90 -1.99 7.32
C PRO A 86 -13.50 -3.08 6.41
N ALA A 87 -14.74 -2.94 5.98
CA ALA A 87 -15.36 -3.88 5.05
C ALA A 87 -14.62 -3.92 3.70
N ALA A 88 -14.24 -2.75 3.17
CA ALA A 88 -13.47 -2.66 1.93
C ALA A 88 -12.08 -3.30 2.10
N ALA A 89 -11.43 -3.06 3.22
CA ALA A 89 -10.13 -3.67 3.53
C ALA A 89 -10.23 -5.19 3.60
N LYS A 90 -11.30 -5.72 4.21
CA LYS A 90 -11.53 -7.16 4.29
C LYS A 90 -11.63 -7.79 2.89
N GLY A 91 -12.38 -7.16 1.99
CA GLY A 91 -12.50 -7.62 0.61
C GLY A 91 -11.15 -7.68 -0.10
N MET A 92 -10.31 -6.67 0.10
CA MET A 92 -8.96 -6.64 -0.46
C MET A 92 -8.08 -7.76 0.11
N LYS A 93 -8.16 -8.00 1.42
CA LYS A 93 -7.39 -9.08 2.05
C LYS A 93 -7.75 -10.44 1.47
N GLU A 94 -9.02 -10.67 1.18
CA GLU A 94 -9.48 -11.93 0.59
C GLU A 94 -8.90 -12.13 -0.81
N ILE A 95 -8.89 -11.09 -1.65
CA ILE A 95 -8.32 -11.15 -2.99
C ILE A 95 -6.83 -11.48 -2.91
N LEU A 96 -6.10 -10.78 -2.05
CA LEU A 96 -4.65 -10.94 -1.90
C LEU A 96 -4.28 -12.31 -1.32
N ALA A 97 -5.05 -12.79 -0.35
CA ALA A 97 -4.82 -14.13 0.23
C ALA A 97 -4.98 -15.21 -0.84
N LYS A 98 -6.00 -15.09 -1.69
CA LYS A 98 -6.20 -16.02 -2.82
C LYS A 98 -5.05 -15.97 -3.82
N ALA A 99 -4.46 -14.82 -4.03
CA ALA A 99 -3.32 -14.66 -4.94
C ALA A 99 -2.06 -15.33 -4.40
N GLY A 100 -1.96 -15.53 -3.09
CA GLY A 100 -0.90 -16.28 -2.45
C GLY A 100 0.12 -15.48 -1.65
N THR A 101 0.05 -14.15 -1.69
CA THR A 101 0.94 -13.32 -0.87
C THR A 101 0.57 -13.40 0.61
N ASN A 102 1.52 -13.08 1.49
CA ASN A 102 1.25 -12.95 2.91
C ASN A 102 0.67 -11.56 3.18
N VAL A 103 -0.60 -11.50 3.59
CA VAL A 103 -1.27 -10.24 3.89
C VAL A 103 -1.06 -9.91 5.37
N LEU A 104 -0.44 -8.75 5.65
CA LEU A 104 -0.21 -8.32 7.02
C LEU A 104 -1.53 -7.82 7.63
N ASP A 105 -1.76 -8.17 8.88
CA ASP A 105 -3.05 -7.92 9.54
C ASP A 105 -3.34 -6.45 9.80
N GLU A 106 -2.32 -5.69 10.14
CA GLU A 106 -2.50 -4.30 10.55
C GLU A 106 -2.72 -3.40 9.35
N VAL A 107 -3.94 -2.90 9.19
CA VAL A 107 -4.32 -1.93 8.14
C VAL A 107 -4.21 -0.53 8.72
N LEU A 108 -3.64 0.40 7.97
CA LEU A 108 -3.68 1.81 8.34
C LEU A 108 -4.83 2.49 7.59
N TYR A 109 -5.78 3.02 8.34
CA TYR A 109 -6.91 3.78 7.77
C TYR A 109 -6.60 5.26 7.82
N VAL A 110 -6.87 5.95 6.71
CA VAL A 110 -6.69 7.41 6.62
C VAL A 110 -7.96 8.05 6.12
N LYS A 111 -8.16 9.32 6.47
CA LYS A 111 -9.25 10.12 5.95
C LYS A 111 -8.68 11.18 5.01
N CYS A 112 -9.13 11.16 3.77
CA CYS A 112 -8.78 12.17 2.80
C CYS A 112 -9.95 13.14 2.65
N GLY A 113 -9.68 14.44 2.83
CA GLY A 113 -10.66 15.48 2.59
C GLY A 113 -10.93 15.64 1.09
N LEU A 114 -11.95 16.44 0.76
CA LEU A 114 -12.28 16.76 -0.62
C LEU A 114 -11.20 17.61 -1.29
N PHE A 115 -10.51 18.41 -0.50
CA PHE A 115 -9.50 19.34 -1.00
C PHE A 115 -8.23 19.22 -0.16
N GLY A 116 -7.09 19.41 -0.82
CA GLY A 116 -5.81 19.48 -0.17
C GLY A 116 -5.08 18.16 -0.11
N SER A 117 -3.79 18.26 0.16
CA SER A 117 -2.87 17.14 0.22
C SER A 117 -2.11 17.11 1.55
N ALA A 118 -2.53 17.93 2.52
CA ALA A 118 -1.81 18.08 3.77
C ALA A 118 -1.82 16.80 4.59
N VAL A 119 -0.65 16.37 5.03
CA VAL A 119 -0.46 15.28 5.97
C VAL A 119 -0.04 15.93 7.28
N LYS A 120 -0.86 15.77 8.32
CA LYS A 120 -0.54 16.32 9.64
C LYS A 120 0.64 15.57 10.25
N ASP A 121 1.34 16.22 11.18
CA ASP A 121 2.50 15.60 11.84
C ASP A 121 2.11 14.28 12.54
N GLU A 122 0.96 14.25 13.20
CA GLU A 122 0.46 13.03 13.86
C GLU A 122 0.18 11.91 12.85
N GLU A 123 -0.34 12.27 11.67
CA GLU A 123 -0.61 11.31 10.60
C GLU A 123 0.70 10.77 10.01
N LYS A 124 1.69 11.65 9.84
CA LYS A 124 3.02 11.24 9.38
C LYS A 124 3.67 10.29 10.38
N ASP A 125 3.64 10.65 11.68
CA ASP A 125 4.21 9.81 12.73
C ASP A 125 3.53 8.44 12.79
N ALA A 126 2.21 8.40 12.67
CA ALA A 126 1.44 7.16 12.65
C ALA A 126 1.78 6.30 11.44
N LEU A 127 1.91 6.93 10.27
CA LEU A 127 2.29 6.24 9.03
C LEU A 127 3.67 5.59 9.16
N LEU A 128 4.65 6.33 9.62
CA LEU A 128 6.02 5.84 9.71
C LEU A 128 6.18 4.78 10.81
N ALA A 129 5.49 4.95 11.94
CA ALA A 129 5.48 3.93 13.00
C ALA A 129 4.81 2.64 12.53
N TRP A 130 3.70 2.75 11.80
CA TRP A 130 3.02 1.60 11.20
C TRP A 130 3.93 0.86 10.23
N THR A 131 4.61 1.60 9.37
CA THR A 131 5.53 1.00 8.39
C THR A 131 6.68 0.28 9.09
N ASP A 132 7.24 0.85 10.15
CA ASP A 132 8.28 0.18 10.96
C ASP A 132 7.76 -1.15 11.53
N ARG A 133 6.52 -1.16 12.06
CA ARG A 133 5.91 -2.40 12.58
C ARG A 133 5.71 -3.45 11.48
N LEU A 134 5.31 -3.03 10.28
CA LEU A 134 5.17 -3.95 9.15
C LEU A 134 6.48 -4.64 8.83
N ILE A 135 7.56 -3.86 8.77
CA ILE A 135 8.89 -4.38 8.44
C ILE A 135 9.37 -5.35 9.53
N GLU A 136 9.10 -5.07 10.80
CA GLU A 136 9.44 -5.95 11.91
C GLU A 136 8.66 -7.26 11.89
N ASN A 137 7.40 -7.23 11.43
CA ASN A 137 6.48 -8.37 11.50
C ASN A 137 6.34 -9.14 10.18
N MET A 138 6.90 -8.66 9.08
CA MET A 138 6.79 -9.33 7.79
C MET A 138 7.58 -10.64 7.75
N GLN A 139 7.14 -11.53 6.87
CA GLN A 139 7.81 -12.81 6.64
C GLN A 139 9.08 -12.70 5.81
#